data_34baf50ac31d2e8e1f2c22fe6273c51f
#
_entry.id   34baf50ac31d2e8e1f2c22fe6273c51f
#
_cell.length_a   1.000
_cell.length_b   1.000
_cell.length_c   1.000
_cell.angle_alpha   90.00
_cell.angle_beta   90.00
_cell.angle_gamma   90.00
#
_symmetry.space_group_name_H-M   'P 1'
#
loop_
_entity.id
_entity.type
_entity.pdbx_description
1 polymer ?
#
loop_
_entity_poly.entity_id
_entity_poly.type
_entity_poly.pdbx_seq_one_letter_code
_entity_poly.pdbx_strand_id
1 'polypeptide(L)'
;MNIKSLLLGSAAALVAVSGARAADAIIAAEPEPVEYVRVCDAFGTGYFYIPGTETCLRIGGYVRYDIFGGDLFEVGTATGDETYWQQARFSLQISTASETELGTLRTYVETRQNFGTSEVDYLLVDDEMVEVIGYDNGYSASLNFAWIQLGGLRIGKDESFFSTWTGYAGAVINDTPLGGYGPFDTNLISYTYSGGAFRAGISLEQGVDDILTEDDVRLGWGMDDYMPHVVVGLGATFGMVDLSAVAAWDSRDDILGVGEFGGWAGKIRADVAFNDQFSAFLMLMYGENTSGYTTWANAGDDETFAIVGGGSYAFSDKGSFNMQIDWVEGNGLPDDEWAVTANVAYELVPGLTLTPEIQYVDYGNGDDGFGGGLRVQRSF
;
A
#
# COMPACT_ATOMS: atom_id res chain seq x y z
N MET A 1 35.10 49.03 63.31
CA MET A 1 33.82 48.30 63.46
C MET A 1 34.10 47.03 64.27
N ASN A 2 33.42 46.87 65.37
CA ASN A 2 33.77 45.84 66.38
C ASN A 2 32.98 44.54 66.01
N ILE A 3 33.71 43.45 65.69
CA ILE A 3 33.15 42.13 65.33
C ILE A 3 32.06 41.62 66.27
N LYS A 4 32.12 42.04 67.54
CA LYS A 4 31.12 41.67 68.55
C LYS A 4 29.74 42.31 68.30
N SER A 5 29.67 43.50 67.73
CA SER A 5 28.38 44.14 67.35
C SER A 5 27.75 43.58 66.08
N LEU A 6 28.58 43.03 65.22
CA LEU A 6 28.08 42.35 64.01
C LEU A 6 27.46 40.99 64.34
N LEU A 7 28.06 40.25 65.29
CA LEU A 7 27.57 38.94 65.74
C LEU A 7 26.26 39.06 66.58
N LEU A 8 26.10 40.12 67.39
CA LEU A 8 24.88 40.38 68.12
C LEU A 8 23.71 40.81 67.22
N GLY A 9 24.02 41.58 66.12
CA GLY A 9 23.00 41.98 65.13
C GLY A 9 22.47 40.79 64.31
N SER A 10 23.33 39.85 63.93
CA SER A 10 22.95 38.64 63.19
C SER A 10 22.17 37.64 64.04
N ALA A 11 22.49 37.53 65.34
CA ALA A 11 21.71 36.67 66.31
C ALA A 11 20.29 37.22 66.49
N ALA A 12 20.11 38.53 66.63
CA ALA A 12 18.78 39.15 66.75
C ALA A 12 17.93 39.01 65.51
N ALA A 13 18.53 39.03 64.30
CA ALA A 13 17.82 38.78 63.03
C ALA A 13 17.35 37.32 62.90
N LEU A 14 18.11 36.35 63.40
CA LEU A 14 17.72 34.92 63.37
C LEU A 14 16.61 34.60 64.35
N VAL A 15 16.48 35.28 65.48
CA VAL A 15 15.40 35.09 66.43
C VAL A 15 14.08 35.74 65.99
N ALA A 16 14.17 36.83 65.20
CA ALA A 16 12.99 37.51 64.66
C ALA A 16 12.30 36.73 63.55
N VAL A 17 13.03 35.82 62.86
CA VAL A 17 12.47 34.97 61.76
C VAL A 17 11.77 33.72 62.32
N SER A 18 12.02 33.29 63.54
CA SER A 18 11.41 32.09 64.12
C SER A 18 9.98 32.29 64.66
N GLY A 19 9.41 33.49 64.58
CA GLY A 19 8.07 33.83 65.09
C GLY A 19 6.97 33.98 64.03
N ALA A 20 7.28 33.86 62.73
CA ALA A 20 6.26 33.81 61.69
C ALA A 20 5.64 32.41 61.67
N ARG A 21 4.50 32.23 62.34
CA ARG A 21 3.64 31.07 62.11
C ARG A 21 3.25 31.13 60.62
N ALA A 22 3.74 30.16 59.87
CA ALA A 22 3.22 29.90 58.53
C ALA A 22 1.70 29.75 58.65
N ALA A 23 0.94 30.62 58.02
CA ALA A 23 -0.44 30.34 57.69
C ALA A 23 -0.43 28.96 56.99
N ASP A 24 -1.32 28.07 57.38
CA ASP A 24 -1.53 26.80 56.70
C ASP A 24 -1.61 27.10 55.21
N ALA A 25 -0.58 26.66 54.48
CA ALA A 25 -0.62 26.70 53.04
C ALA A 25 -1.83 25.80 52.65
N ILE A 26 -2.88 26.41 52.10
CA ILE A 26 -3.87 25.67 51.37
C ILE A 26 -3.07 24.86 50.37
N ILE A 27 -2.93 23.55 50.59
CA ILE A 27 -2.38 22.64 49.59
C ILE A 27 -3.38 22.77 48.46
N ALA A 28 -3.04 23.58 47.46
CA ALA A 28 -3.74 23.52 46.19
C ALA A 28 -3.65 22.06 45.78
N ALA A 29 -4.79 21.37 45.67
CA ALA A 29 -4.84 20.03 45.13
C ALA A 29 -3.97 20.05 43.90
N GLU A 30 -2.91 19.22 43.84
CA GLU A 30 -2.15 19.02 42.62
C GLU A 30 -3.18 18.82 41.53
N PRO A 31 -3.15 19.63 40.45
CA PRO A 31 -4.07 19.40 39.32
C PRO A 31 -3.87 17.94 38.94
N GLU A 32 -4.95 17.15 38.98
CA GLU A 32 -4.92 15.80 38.44
C GLU A 32 -4.25 15.90 37.09
N PRO A 33 -3.25 15.04 36.78
CA PRO A 33 -2.61 15.09 35.48
C PRO A 33 -3.73 14.97 34.47
N VAL A 34 -3.95 16.03 33.72
CA VAL A 34 -4.96 16.03 32.64
C VAL A 34 -4.46 15.01 31.65
N GLU A 35 -5.10 13.84 31.58
CA GLU A 35 -4.87 12.90 30.51
C GLU A 35 -5.29 13.58 29.23
N TYR A 36 -4.33 14.24 28.58
CA TYR A 36 -4.56 14.95 27.32
C TYR A 36 -4.97 14.01 26.19
N VAL A 37 -4.64 12.72 26.29
CA VAL A 37 -4.98 11.68 25.30
C VAL A 37 -5.32 10.38 26.05
N ARG A 38 -6.57 9.96 25.99
CA ARG A 38 -7.01 8.66 26.50
C ARG A 38 -6.74 7.58 25.44
N VAL A 39 -6.00 6.53 25.79
CA VAL A 39 -5.70 5.40 24.90
C VAL A 39 -6.99 4.63 24.61
N CYS A 40 -7.13 4.16 23.36
CA CYS A 40 -8.24 3.35 22.87
C CYS A 40 -7.73 2.00 22.35
N ASP A 41 -7.66 0.99 23.22
CA ASP A 41 -7.12 -0.34 22.88
C ASP A 41 -8.13 -1.25 22.15
N ALA A 42 -9.42 -0.87 22.13
CA ALA A 42 -10.49 -1.70 21.58
C ALA A 42 -10.32 -2.04 20.07
N PHE A 43 -9.61 -1.19 19.31
CA PHE A 43 -9.44 -1.33 17.86
C PHE A 43 -7.99 -1.60 17.44
N GLY A 44 -7.12 -1.86 18.41
CA GLY A 44 -5.70 -2.17 18.18
C GLY A 44 -4.74 -1.10 18.66
N THR A 45 -3.45 -1.35 18.50
CA THR A 45 -2.38 -0.48 19.00
C THR A 45 -2.33 0.87 18.28
N GLY A 46 -2.08 1.95 19.02
CA GLY A 46 -1.87 3.28 18.49
C GLY A 46 -3.15 4.11 18.32
N TYR A 47 -4.32 3.57 18.70
CA TYR A 47 -5.55 4.34 18.72
C TYR A 47 -5.69 5.13 20.04
N PHE A 48 -6.24 6.33 19.94
CA PHE A 48 -6.59 7.19 21.07
C PHE A 48 -7.97 7.83 20.83
N TYR A 49 -8.69 8.12 21.92
CA TYR A 49 -9.99 8.77 21.81
C TYR A 49 -9.85 10.22 21.35
N ILE A 50 -10.68 10.64 20.40
CA ILE A 50 -10.86 12.06 20.07
C ILE A 50 -11.52 12.73 21.29
N PRO A 51 -10.93 13.78 21.89
CA PRO A 51 -11.47 14.41 23.10
C PRO A 51 -12.95 14.79 22.96
N GLY A 52 -13.77 14.37 23.95
CA GLY A 52 -15.21 14.62 23.97
C GLY A 52 -16.05 13.72 23.06
N THR A 53 -15.46 12.65 22.50
CA THR A 53 -16.19 11.67 21.67
C THR A 53 -15.89 10.24 22.08
N GLU A 54 -16.70 9.29 21.58
CA GLU A 54 -16.43 7.84 21.69
C GLU A 54 -15.70 7.29 20.42
N THR A 55 -15.18 8.19 19.59
CA THR A 55 -14.46 7.82 18.36
C THR A 55 -12.97 7.69 18.66
N CYS A 56 -12.41 6.55 18.30
CA CYS A 56 -10.98 6.29 18.35
C CYS A 56 -10.32 6.71 17.04
N LEU A 57 -9.18 7.39 17.13
CA LEU A 57 -8.38 7.89 16.02
C LEU A 57 -6.98 7.29 16.08
N ARG A 58 -6.46 6.85 14.93
CA ARG A 58 -5.06 6.51 14.74
C ARG A 58 -4.49 7.32 13.59
N ILE A 59 -3.34 7.93 13.82
CA ILE A 59 -2.52 8.59 12.80
C ILE A 59 -1.23 7.79 12.69
N GLY A 60 -0.84 7.47 11.47
CA GLY A 60 0.37 6.74 11.16
C GLY A 60 0.83 7.04 9.74
N GLY A 61 1.81 6.29 9.29
CA GLY A 61 2.33 6.45 7.94
C GLY A 61 3.78 6.03 7.84
N TYR A 62 4.42 6.47 6.76
CA TYR A 62 5.85 6.23 6.57
C TYR A 62 6.50 7.33 5.73
N VAL A 63 7.82 7.47 5.91
CA VAL A 63 8.71 8.13 4.96
C VAL A 63 9.59 7.05 4.35
N ARG A 64 9.72 7.05 3.02
CA ARG A 64 10.44 6.05 2.25
C ARG A 64 11.33 6.71 1.21
N TYR A 65 12.49 6.12 0.99
CA TYR A 65 13.37 6.44 -0.12
C TYR A 65 13.74 5.16 -0.85
N ASP A 66 13.53 5.15 -2.15
CA ASP A 66 13.86 4.06 -3.07
C ASP A 66 14.92 4.55 -4.05
N ILE A 67 15.91 3.69 -4.33
CA ILE A 67 16.92 3.88 -5.37
C ILE A 67 17.16 2.55 -6.07
N PHE A 68 16.98 2.51 -7.39
CA PHE A 68 17.10 1.32 -8.22
C PHE A 68 17.89 1.63 -9.48
N GLY A 69 18.58 0.62 -10.03
CA GLY A 69 19.36 0.72 -11.25
C GLY A 69 19.52 -0.65 -11.92
N GLY A 70 20.15 -0.65 -13.08
CA GLY A 70 20.22 -1.79 -14.00
C GLY A 70 19.11 -1.70 -15.04
N ASP A 71 19.17 -2.57 -16.06
CA ASP A 71 18.33 -2.54 -17.26
C ASP A 71 16.83 -2.33 -16.99
N LEU A 72 16.32 -2.86 -15.85
CA LEU A 72 14.91 -2.75 -15.45
C LEU A 72 14.53 -1.41 -14.84
N PHE A 73 15.49 -0.59 -14.42
CA PHE A 73 15.26 0.62 -13.62
C PHE A 73 16.11 1.81 -14.07
N GLU A 74 16.78 1.68 -15.20
CA GLU A 74 17.56 2.77 -15.77
C GLU A 74 16.64 3.88 -16.30
N VAL A 75 17.18 5.07 -16.30
CA VAL A 75 16.50 6.26 -16.81
C VAL A 75 17.44 6.96 -17.77
N GLY A 76 16.98 7.20 -18.97
CA GLY A 76 17.75 7.86 -20.03
C GLY A 76 18.14 9.29 -19.65
N THR A 77 19.32 9.72 -20.07
CA THR A 77 19.83 11.09 -19.89
C THR A 77 19.92 11.83 -21.22
N ALA A 78 19.95 13.15 -21.19
CA ALA A 78 20.06 14.00 -22.38
C ALA A 78 21.38 13.79 -23.16
N THR A 79 22.37 13.12 -22.58
CA THR A 79 23.64 12.75 -23.23
C THR A 79 23.60 11.38 -23.91
N GLY A 80 22.50 10.64 -23.74
CA GLY A 80 22.36 9.27 -24.24
C GLY A 80 22.99 8.22 -23.31
N ASP A 81 23.45 8.63 -22.12
CA ASP A 81 23.85 7.73 -21.06
C ASP A 81 22.62 7.37 -20.20
N GLU A 82 22.76 6.38 -19.33
CA GLU A 82 21.73 5.90 -18.42
C GLU A 82 22.08 6.24 -16.98
N THR A 83 21.08 6.42 -16.14
CA THR A 83 21.22 6.63 -14.70
C THR A 83 20.19 5.82 -13.93
N TYR A 84 20.27 5.83 -12.62
CA TYR A 84 19.35 5.11 -11.76
C TYR A 84 18.06 5.91 -11.48
N TRP A 85 16.96 5.17 -11.27
CA TRP A 85 15.71 5.70 -10.78
C TRP A 85 15.74 5.90 -9.26
N GLN A 86 15.11 6.99 -8.78
CA GLN A 86 15.00 7.25 -7.34
C GLN A 86 13.71 7.96 -6.99
N GLN A 87 13.17 7.68 -5.80
CA GLN A 87 11.96 8.30 -5.31
C GLN A 87 11.96 8.46 -3.78
N ALA A 88 11.64 9.66 -3.30
CA ALA A 88 11.20 9.90 -1.93
C ALA A 88 9.67 9.87 -1.87
N ARG A 89 9.10 9.15 -0.88
CA ARG A 89 7.65 9.08 -0.65
C ARG A 89 7.33 9.38 0.81
N PHE A 90 6.30 10.19 1.03
CA PHE A 90 5.61 10.34 2.29
C PHE A 90 4.19 9.78 2.16
N SER A 91 3.80 8.87 3.07
CA SER A 91 2.43 8.37 3.21
C SER A 91 1.85 8.80 4.55
N LEU A 92 0.69 9.43 4.52
CA LEU A 92 -0.09 9.75 5.71
C LEU A 92 -1.33 8.86 5.77
N GLN A 93 -1.50 8.15 6.89
CA GLN A 93 -2.58 7.23 7.14
C GLN A 93 -3.40 7.67 8.35
N ILE A 94 -4.70 7.84 8.16
CA ILE A 94 -5.63 8.23 9.22
C ILE A 94 -6.75 7.19 9.28
N SER A 95 -6.97 6.63 10.47
CA SER A 95 -8.04 5.66 10.72
C SER A 95 -8.92 6.13 11.87
N THR A 96 -10.24 5.99 11.73
CA THR A 96 -11.17 6.12 12.86
C THR A 96 -11.92 4.82 13.10
N ALA A 97 -12.33 4.57 14.34
CA ALA A 97 -13.16 3.44 14.69
C ALA A 97 -14.07 3.76 15.88
N SER A 98 -15.29 3.25 15.84
CA SER A 98 -16.26 3.29 16.94
C SER A 98 -17.21 2.10 16.89
N GLU A 99 -17.67 1.61 18.03
CA GLU A 99 -18.69 0.58 18.07
C GLU A 99 -20.07 1.17 17.87
N THR A 100 -20.91 0.45 17.12
CA THR A 100 -22.31 0.80 16.90
C THR A 100 -23.20 -0.44 17.05
N GLU A 101 -24.52 -0.23 17.15
CA GLU A 101 -25.50 -1.31 17.18
C GLU A 101 -25.49 -2.21 15.90
N LEU A 102 -24.96 -1.69 14.79
CA LEU A 102 -24.85 -2.37 13.51
C LEU A 102 -23.45 -2.97 13.25
N GLY A 103 -22.57 -2.91 14.24
CA GLY A 103 -21.19 -3.36 14.17
C GLY A 103 -20.19 -2.20 14.21
N THR A 104 -18.92 -2.50 14.05
CA THR A 104 -17.86 -1.49 14.09
C THR A 104 -17.95 -0.57 12.87
N LEU A 105 -18.09 0.73 13.13
CA LEU A 105 -17.97 1.79 12.11
C LEU A 105 -16.50 2.21 12.02
N ARG A 106 -15.92 2.14 10.83
CA ARG A 106 -14.53 2.51 10.54
C ARG A 106 -14.43 3.47 9.36
N THR A 107 -13.43 4.33 9.40
CA THR A 107 -12.96 5.05 8.22
C THR A 107 -11.45 4.87 8.05
N TYR A 108 -10.98 4.94 6.82
CA TYR A 108 -9.56 4.95 6.52
C TYR A 108 -9.28 5.89 5.35
N VAL A 109 -8.25 6.70 5.51
CA VAL A 109 -7.74 7.58 4.46
C VAL A 109 -6.23 7.39 4.38
N GLU A 110 -5.70 7.21 3.18
CA GLU A 110 -4.27 7.25 2.89
C GLU A 110 -4.00 8.18 1.71
N THR A 111 -3.08 9.12 1.94
CA THR A 111 -2.53 9.95 0.88
C THR A 111 -1.05 9.69 0.72
N ARG A 112 -0.57 9.65 -0.52
CA ARG A 112 0.85 9.53 -0.85
C ARG A 112 1.33 10.77 -1.57
N GLN A 113 2.51 11.24 -1.19
CA GLN A 113 3.20 12.35 -1.83
C GLN A 113 4.58 11.86 -2.24
N ASN A 114 4.91 11.99 -3.51
CA ASN A 114 6.15 11.50 -4.09
C ASN A 114 6.94 12.67 -4.67
N PHE A 115 8.25 12.58 -4.57
CA PHE A 115 9.20 13.34 -5.36
C PHE A 115 10.20 12.34 -5.93
N GLY A 116 10.21 12.18 -7.24
CA GLY A 116 11.00 11.11 -7.84
C GLY A 116 11.28 11.33 -9.31
N THR A 117 12.16 10.50 -9.83
CA THR A 117 12.61 10.49 -11.20
C THR A 117 11.52 9.88 -12.10
N SER A 118 11.23 10.53 -13.19
CA SER A 118 10.43 10.03 -14.31
C SER A 118 11.14 10.33 -15.62
N GLU A 119 11.08 9.40 -16.54
CA GLU A 119 11.56 9.58 -17.90
C GLU A 119 10.71 10.60 -18.64
N VAL A 120 11.31 11.37 -19.52
CA VAL A 120 10.63 12.41 -20.30
C VAL A 120 10.99 12.21 -21.77
N ASP A 121 10.01 11.78 -22.54
CA ASP A 121 10.15 11.52 -23.98
C ASP A 121 9.61 12.68 -24.82
N TYR A 122 8.65 13.43 -24.27
CA TYR A 122 8.02 14.56 -24.95
C TYR A 122 7.82 15.74 -24.02
N LEU A 123 8.08 16.93 -24.53
CA LEU A 123 7.74 18.20 -23.86
C LEU A 123 6.85 19.05 -24.78
N LEU A 124 5.89 19.76 -24.19
CA LEU A 124 5.09 20.75 -24.86
C LEU A 124 5.89 22.08 -24.89
N VAL A 125 6.33 22.48 -26.08
CA VAL A 125 7.09 23.74 -26.28
C VAL A 125 6.32 24.56 -27.36
N ASP A 126 5.87 25.76 -26.99
CA ASP A 126 5.12 26.67 -27.87
C ASP A 126 3.89 25.99 -28.54
N ASP A 127 3.13 25.19 -27.79
CA ASP A 127 1.98 24.40 -28.23
C ASP A 127 2.33 23.26 -29.24
N GLU A 128 3.60 22.90 -29.38
CA GLU A 128 4.03 21.73 -30.15
C GLU A 128 4.63 20.66 -29.21
N MET A 129 4.30 19.38 -29.49
CA MET A 129 4.95 18.24 -28.81
C MET A 129 6.33 18.03 -29.43
N VAL A 130 7.37 18.20 -28.62
CA VAL A 130 8.78 18.02 -29.02
C VAL A 130 9.31 16.76 -28.35
N GLU A 131 9.84 15.83 -29.16
CA GLU A 131 10.55 14.67 -28.65
C GLU A 131 11.84 15.09 -27.95
N VAL A 132 12.05 14.60 -26.75
CA VAL A 132 13.23 14.88 -25.91
C VAL A 132 13.71 13.59 -25.31
N ILE A 133 14.97 13.54 -24.92
CA ILE A 133 15.53 12.41 -24.18
C ILE A 133 16.06 12.95 -22.86
N GLY A 134 15.63 12.39 -21.76
CA GLY A 134 16.08 12.78 -20.45
C GLY A 134 15.11 12.39 -19.34
N TYR A 135 15.36 12.91 -18.15
CA TYR A 135 14.49 12.68 -17.01
C TYR A 135 14.16 13.98 -16.28
N ASP A 136 13.04 13.98 -15.59
CA ASP A 136 12.64 15.03 -14.65
C ASP A 136 12.46 14.43 -13.25
N ASN A 137 12.71 15.23 -12.21
CA ASN A 137 12.35 14.91 -10.85
C ASN A 137 11.10 15.72 -10.48
N GLY A 138 9.96 15.04 -10.54
CA GLY A 138 8.65 15.63 -10.36
C GLY A 138 7.99 15.31 -9.03
N TYR A 139 7.06 16.19 -8.62
CA TYR A 139 6.18 15.98 -7.49
C TYR A 139 4.85 15.39 -7.97
N SER A 140 4.39 14.33 -7.28
CA SER A 140 3.05 13.80 -7.48
C SER A 140 2.36 13.52 -6.14
N ALA A 141 1.02 13.63 -6.15
CA ALA A 141 0.19 13.32 -4.99
C ALA A 141 -0.98 12.44 -5.42
N SER A 142 -1.34 11.48 -4.58
CA SER A 142 -2.45 10.58 -4.82
C SER A 142 -3.28 10.35 -3.55
N LEU A 143 -4.59 10.14 -3.73
CA LEU A 143 -5.49 9.60 -2.72
C LEU A 143 -5.57 8.09 -2.93
N ASN A 144 -4.84 7.31 -2.13
CA ASN A 144 -4.81 5.87 -2.29
C ASN A 144 -6.05 5.18 -1.71
N PHE A 145 -6.48 5.62 -0.55
CA PHE A 145 -7.67 5.08 0.13
C PHE A 145 -8.51 6.21 0.71
N ALA A 146 -9.83 6.10 0.59
CA ALA A 146 -10.81 6.96 1.24
C ALA A 146 -12.14 6.21 1.35
N TRP A 147 -12.31 5.39 2.40
CA TRP A 147 -13.48 4.55 2.54
C TRP A 147 -14.11 4.60 3.94
N ILE A 148 -15.40 4.24 3.98
CA ILE A 148 -16.21 4.04 5.18
C ILE A 148 -16.60 2.57 5.23
N GLN A 149 -16.49 1.94 6.40
CA GLN A 149 -16.90 0.54 6.61
C GLN A 149 -17.82 0.45 7.82
N LEU A 150 -18.95 -0.26 7.67
CA LEU A 150 -19.87 -0.61 8.76
C LEU A 150 -20.09 -2.12 8.75
N GLY A 151 -19.53 -2.81 9.74
CA GLY A 151 -19.51 -4.27 9.76
C GLY A 151 -18.84 -4.83 8.50
N GLY A 152 -19.59 -5.61 7.71
CA GLY A 152 -19.12 -6.18 6.43
C GLY A 152 -19.23 -5.25 5.23
N LEU A 153 -20.02 -4.17 5.31
CA LEU A 153 -20.23 -3.22 4.21
C LEU A 153 -19.09 -2.20 4.16
N ARG A 154 -18.45 -2.02 2.98
CA ARG A 154 -17.44 -0.99 2.73
C ARG A 154 -17.81 -0.21 1.47
N ILE A 155 -17.64 1.12 1.53
CA ILE A 155 -17.97 2.05 0.45
C ILE A 155 -16.88 3.10 0.34
N GLY A 156 -16.43 3.39 -0.85
CA GLY A 156 -15.50 4.48 -1.14
C GLY A 156 -14.41 4.11 -2.13
N LYS A 157 -13.36 4.95 -2.19
CA LYS A 157 -12.17 4.70 -2.98
C LYS A 157 -11.28 3.71 -2.22
N ASP A 158 -11.00 2.58 -2.88
CA ASP A 158 -10.17 1.48 -2.37
C ASP A 158 -9.38 0.88 -3.53
N GLU A 159 -8.61 -0.12 -3.26
CA GLU A 159 -8.10 -1.02 -4.29
C GLU A 159 -9.18 -2.06 -4.64
N SER A 160 -9.17 -2.51 -5.89
CA SER A 160 -10.14 -3.49 -6.37
C SER A 160 -10.24 -4.71 -5.44
N PHE A 161 -11.47 -5.12 -5.18
CA PHE A 161 -11.75 -6.34 -4.41
C PHE A 161 -11.13 -7.58 -5.06
N PHE A 162 -10.98 -7.58 -6.39
CA PHE A 162 -10.29 -8.63 -7.12
C PHE A 162 -8.83 -8.78 -6.69
N SER A 163 -8.12 -7.67 -6.49
CA SER A 163 -6.72 -7.68 -6.05
C SER A 163 -6.59 -7.96 -4.55
N THR A 164 -7.42 -7.32 -3.72
CA THR A 164 -7.31 -7.39 -2.27
C THR A 164 -7.85 -8.68 -1.66
N TRP A 165 -8.83 -9.35 -2.31
CA TRP A 165 -9.45 -10.57 -1.79
C TRP A 165 -8.48 -11.74 -1.63
N THR A 166 -7.60 -11.93 -2.62
CA THR A 166 -6.55 -12.94 -2.58
C THR A 166 -5.25 -12.46 -1.95
N GLY A 167 -5.16 -11.15 -1.63
CA GLY A 167 -3.95 -10.51 -1.13
C GLY A 167 -2.93 -10.21 -2.22
N TYR A 168 -1.95 -9.38 -1.86
CA TYR A 168 -0.85 -9.00 -2.76
C TYR A 168 0.07 -10.17 -3.04
N ALA A 169 0.84 -10.10 -4.15
CA ALA A 169 1.66 -11.21 -4.62
C ALA A 169 2.65 -11.67 -3.55
N GLY A 170 3.61 -10.88 -3.15
CA GLY A 170 4.60 -11.30 -2.17
C GLY A 170 5.11 -10.17 -1.28
N ALA A 171 6.17 -10.44 -0.54
CA ALA A 171 6.87 -9.47 0.29
C ALA A 171 8.09 -8.88 -0.44
N VAL A 172 8.09 -8.87 -1.78
CA VAL A 172 9.07 -8.19 -2.62
C VAL A 172 8.62 -6.76 -2.92
N ILE A 173 9.56 -5.88 -3.30
CA ILE A 173 9.26 -4.47 -3.58
C ILE A 173 8.55 -4.33 -4.93
N ASN A 174 9.08 -5.01 -5.94
CA ASN A 174 8.52 -5.05 -7.30
C ASN A 174 7.80 -6.39 -7.49
N ASP A 175 6.56 -6.44 -7.05
CA ASP A 175 5.73 -7.64 -7.03
C ASP A 175 4.87 -7.83 -8.29
N THR A 176 5.05 -6.98 -9.31
CA THR A 176 4.34 -7.01 -10.60
C THR A 176 5.28 -6.89 -11.79
N PRO A 177 6.35 -7.70 -11.89
CA PRO A 177 7.37 -7.55 -12.94
C PRO A 177 6.86 -7.89 -14.35
N LEU A 178 5.87 -8.76 -14.45
CA LEU A 178 5.23 -9.20 -15.70
C LEU A 178 3.76 -8.75 -15.77
N GLY A 179 3.48 -7.51 -15.39
CA GLY A 179 2.12 -7.02 -15.23
C GLY A 179 1.56 -7.27 -13.83
N GLY A 180 0.30 -6.93 -13.61
CA GLY A 180 -0.36 -7.01 -12.32
C GLY A 180 -1.00 -8.38 -12.04
N TYR A 181 -1.56 -8.49 -10.86
CA TYR A 181 -2.45 -9.60 -10.45
C TYR A 181 -3.88 -9.11 -10.26
N GLY A 182 -4.26 -8.06 -10.96
CA GLY A 182 -5.53 -7.37 -10.98
C GLY A 182 -5.36 -5.85 -10.82
N PRO A 183 -6.39 -5.06 -11.09
CA PRO A 183 -6.35 -3.61 -10.95
C PRO A 183 -6.32 -3.19 -9.48
N PHE A 184 -5.79 -2.00 -9.19
CA PHE A 184 -5.71 -1.47 -7.84
C PHE A 184 -6.77 -0.40 -7.59
N ASP A 185 -6.75 0.69 -8.30
CA ASP A 185 -7.58 1.86 -7.99
C ASP A 185 -9.02 1.72 -8.51
N THR A 186 -10.01 1.90 -7.62
CA THR A 186 -11.44 1.95 -7.98
C THR A 186 -12.27 2.62 -6.91
N ASN A 187 -13.46 3.12 -7.26
CA ASN A 187 -14.55 3.33 -6.33
C ASN A 187 -15.38 2.06 -6.23
N LEU A 188 -15.72 1.63 -5.02
CA LEU A 188 -16.45 0.38 -4.82
C LEU A 188 -17.53 0.47 -3.73
N ILE A 189 -18.47 -0.47 -3.83
CA ILE A 189 -19.41 -0.86 -2.78
C ILE A 189 -19.24 -2.35 -2.61
N SER A 190 -18.69 -2.80 -1.48
CA SER A 190 -18.45 -4.21 -1.21
C SER A 190 -19.07 -4.69 0.09
N TYR A 191 -19.40 -5.95 0.13
CA TYR A 191 -19.86 -6.63 1.35
C TYR A 191 -19.08 -7.92 1.56
N THR A 192 -18.50 -8.08 2.74
CA THR A 192 -17.78 -9.28 3.16
C THR A 192 -18.49 -9.94 4.34
N TYR A 193 -18.78 -11.22 4.18
CA TYR A 193 -19.23 -12.09 5.26
C TYR A 193 -18.09 -13.01 5.70
N SER A 194 -17.90 -13.14 7.01
CA SER A 194 -16.93 -14.06 7.62
C SER A 194 -17.65 -14.89 8.70
N GLY A 195 -17.58 -16.21 8.59
CA GLY A 195 -18.22 -17.12 9.52
C GLY A 195 -17.40 -18.38 9.74
N GLY A 196 -16.79 -18.52 10.92
CA GLY A 196 -15.89 -19.63 11.23
C GLY A 196 -14.67 -19.66 10.32
N ALA A 197 -14.45 -20.79 9.64
CA ALA A 197 -13.33 -20.94 8.70
C ALA A 197 -13.61 -20.34 7.31
N PHE A 198 -14.83 -19.92 7.01
CA PHE A 198 -15.25 -19.49 5.68
C PHE A 198 -15.43 -17.97 5.61
N ARG A 199 -15.09 -17.40 4.44
CA ARG A 199 -15.41 -16.04 4.06
C ARG A 199 -15.96 -15.99 2.65
N ALA A 200 -16.89 -15.07 2.40
CA ALA A 200 -17.45 -14.78 1.09
C ALA A 200 -17.65 -13.27 0.93
N GLY A 201 -17.54 -12.77 -0.28
CA GLY A 201 -17.72 -11.35 -0.53
C GLY A 201 -18.18 -11.07 -1.94
N ILE A 202 -18.73 -9.87 -2.10
CA ILE A 202 -19.14 -9.28 -3.38
C ILE A 202 -18.73 -7.83 -3.40
N SER A 203 -18.32 -7.34 -4.56
CA SER A 203 -18.02 -5.93 -4.81
C SER A 203 -18.66 -5.48 -6.11
N LEU A 204 -19.17 -4.26 -6.11
CA LEU A 204 -19.56 -3.50 -7.28
C LEU A 204 -18.52 -2.40 -7.46
N GLU A 205 -17.88 -2.35 -8.63
CA GLU A 205 -16.72 -1.49 -8.88
C GLU A 205 -16.95 -0.59 -10.09
N GLN A 206 -16.40 0.62 -10.03
CA GLN A 206 -16.52 1.60 -11.10
C GLN A 206 -15.37 1.51 -12.12
N GLY A 207 -14.21 0.97 -11.69
CA GLY A 207 -12.98 1.14 -12.44
C GLY A 207 -12.34 2.53 -12.24
N VAL A 208 -11.47 2.93 -13.15
CA VAL A 208 -10.76 4.22 -13.07
C VAL A 208 -11.17 5.14 -14.20
N ASP A 209 -10.58 4.97 -15.36
CA ASP A 209 -10.78 5.86 -16.51
C ASP A 209 -11.59 5.18 -17.61
N ASP A 210 -12.39 5.96 -18.31
CA ASP A 210 -13.06 5.57 -19.54
C ASP A 210 -12.87 6.70 -20.57
N ILE A 211 -11.78 6.62 -21.34
CA ILE A 211 -11.35 7.65 -22.26
C ILE A 211 -11.18 7.01 -23.62
N LEU A 212 -11.83 7.58 -24.64
CA LEU A 212 -11.58 7.27 -26.05
C LEU A 212 -10.70 8.36 -26.65
N THR A 213 -9.55 7.97 -27.20
CA THR A 213 -8.63 8.90 -27.87
C THR A 213 -9.14 9.26 -29.27
N GLU A 214 -8.55 10.28 -29.92
CA GLU A 214 -8.86 10.65 -31.31
C GLU A 214 -8.47 9.55 -32.32
N ASP A 215 -7.56 8.64 -31.91
CA ASP A 215 -7.15 7.49 -32.73
C ASP A 215 -7.97 6.22 -32.44
N ASP A 216 -9.15 6.37 -31.84
CA ASP A 216 -10.05 5.28 -31.45
C ASP A 216 -9.43 4.24 -30.48
N VAL A 217 -8.53 4.67 -29.58
CA VAL A 217 -8.00 3.82 -28.52
C VAL A 217 -8.74 4.10 -27.22
N ARG A 218 -9.37 3.08 -26.63
CA ARG A 218 -10.01 3.18 -25.31
C ARG A 218 -8.97 2.97 -24.22
N LEU A 219 -8.82 3.95 -23.35
CA LEU A 219 -7.92 3.92 -22.19
C LEU A 219 -8.71 3.64 -20.92
N GLY A 220 -8.10 2.86 -20.02
CA GLY A 220 -8.68 2.54 -18.72
C GLY A 220 -9.69 1.39 -18.75
N TRP A 221 -10.39 1.23 -17.61
CA TRP A 221 -11.35 0.15 -17.37
C TRP A 221 -12.59 0.66 -16.61
N GLY A 222 -12.99 1.90 -16.86
CA GLY A 222 -14.20 2.50 -16.29
C GLY A 222 -15.46 1.83 -16.82
N MET A 223 -16.51 1.81 -16.00
CA MET A 223 -17.82 1.27 -16.38
C MET A 223 -18.51 2.15 -17.41
N ASP A 224 -19.37 1.57 -18.23
CA ASP A 224 -20.32 2.25 -19.11
C ASP A 224 -21.77 1.89 -18.75
N ASP A 225 -22.75 2.55 -19.38
CA ASP A 225 -24.20 2.29 -19.27
C ASP A 225 -24.75 2.12 -17.83
N TYR A 226 -24.13 2.75 -16.82
CA TYR A 226 -24.50 2.61 -15.40
C TYR A 226 -24.41 1.20 -14.83
N MET A 227 -23.84 0.23 -15.57
CA MET A 227 -23.63 -1.12 -15.09
C MET A 227 -22.26 -1.24 -14.43
N PRO A 228 -22.16 -1.44 -13.10
CA PRO A 228 -20.88 -1.62 -12.44
C PRO A 228 -20.24 -2.96 -12.82
N HIS A 229 -18.93 -3.03 -12.75
CA HIS A 229 -18.22 -4.30 -12.74
C HIS A 229 -18.59 -5.08 -11.49
N VAL A 230 -18.62 -6.41 -11.58
CA VAL A 230 -19.02 -7.29 -10.48
C VAL A 230 -17.87 -8.21 -10.11
N VAL A 231 -17.49 -8.21 -8.83
CA VAL A 231 -16.45 -9.09 -8.31
C VAL A 231 -17.02 -9.96 -7.19
N VAL A 232 -16.72 -11.25 -7.21
CA VAL A 232 -17.16 -12.20 -6.18
C VAL A 232 -15.98 -12.99 -5.65
N GLY A 233 -15.91 -13.15 -4.33
CA GLY A 233 -14.82 -13.84 -3.65
C GLY A 233 -15.29 -14.90 -2.67
N LEU A 234 -14.57 -16.01 -2.60
CA LEU A 234 -14.74 -17.09 -1.63
C LEU A 234 -13.39 -17.38 -0.96
N GLY A 235 -13.40 -17.79 0.29
CA GLY A 235 -12.18 -18.20 0.97
C GLY A 235 -12.46 -19.10 2.16
N ALA A 236 -11.44 -19.89 2.53
CA ALA A 236 -11.52 -20.77 3.68
C ALA A 236 -10.13 -21.05 4.27
N THR A 237 -10.05 -21.09 5.60
CA THR A 237 -8.81 -21.38 6.34
C THR A 237 -8.89 -22.76 6.97
N PHE A 238 -7.92 -23.63 6.68
CA PHE A 238 -7.80 -25.01 7.15
C PHE A 238 -6.44 -25.25 7.81
N GLY A 239 -6.35 -25.04 9.10
CA GLY A 239 -5.10 -25.18 9.83
C GLY A 239 -4.03 -24.19 9.35
N MET A 240 -2.97 -24.69 8.71
CA MET A 240 -1.87 -23.87 8.19
C MET A 240 -2.12 -23.33 6.77
N VAL A 241 -3.23 -23.72 6.12
CA VAL A 241 -3.53 -23.35 4.72
C VAL A 241 -4.72 -22.38 4.69
N ASP A 242 -4.54 -21.25 4.04
CA ASP A 242 -5.60 -20.33 3.66
C ASP A 242 -5.82 -20.39 2.15
N LEU A 243 -7.02 -20.71 1.73
CA LEU A 243 -7.43 -20.77 0.33
C LEU A 243 -8.35 -19.59 0.02
N SER A 244 -8.11 -18.93 -1.09
CA SER A 244 -8.99 -17.87 -1.60
C SER A 244 -9.15 -17.99 -3.10
N ALA A 245 -10.35 -17.66 -3.58
CA ALA A 245 -10.69 -17.58 -4.99
C ALA A 245 -11.50 -16.31 -5.23
N VAL A 246 -11.29 -15.66 -6.36
CA VAL A 246 -12.02 -14.47 -6.78
C VAL A 246 -12.27 -14.55 -8.28
N ALA A 247 -13.44 -14.08 -8.70
CA ALA A 247 -13.80 -13.90 -10.11
C ALA A 247 -14.38 -12.50 -10.30
N ALA A 248 -14.07 -11.88 -11.40
CA ALA A 248 -14.55 -10.58 -11.80
C ALA A 248 -15.21 -10.65 -13.18
N TRP A 249 -16.23 -9.83 -13.36
CA TRP A 249 -16.84 -9.55 -14.63
C TRP A 249 -16.73 -8.05 -14.90
N ASP A 250 -16.04 -7.72 -15.97
CA ASP A 250 -15.91 -6.38 -16.52
C ASP A 250 -17.11 -6.11 -17.43
N SER A 251 -17.91 -5.12 -17.08
CA SER A 251 -19.19 -4.84 -17.71
C SER A 251 -19.11 -3.94 -18.94
N ARG A 252 -17.91 -3.58 -19.40
CA ARG A 252 -17.75 -2.73 -20.59
C ARG A 252 -18.28 -3.42 -21.83
N ASP A 253 -18.95 -2.64 -22.68
CA ASP A 253 -19.44 -3.07 -23.99
C ASP A 253 -18.41 -2.83 -25.08
N ASP A 254 -18.49 -3.61 -26.16
CA ASP A 254 -17.71 -3.43 -27.38
C ASP A 254 -18.05 -2.12 -28.07
N ILE A 255 -17.04 -1.45 -28.61
CA ILE A 255 -17.23 -0.23 -29.39
C ILE A 255 -17.05 -0.57 -30.88
N LEU A 256 -18.14 -0.42 -31.65
CA LEU A 256 -18.15 -0.73 -33.09
C LEU A 256 -17.07 0.05 -33.85
N GLY A 257 -16.14 -0.68 -34.44
CA GLY A 257 -15.04 -0.12 -35.23
C GLY A 257 -13.80 0.23 -34.42
N VAL A 258 -13.85 0.08 -33.08
CA VAL A 258 -12.73 0.31 -32.15
C VAL A 258 -12.17 -1.01 -31.65
N GLY A 259 -12.98 -1.83 -30.97
CA GLY A 259 -12.53 -3.11 -30.43
C GLY A 259 -13.52 -3.78 -29.49
N GLU A 260 -13.16 -4.97 -29.07
CA GLU A 260 -13.83 -5.74 -28.03
C GLU A 260 -13.30 -5.32 -26.66
N PHE A 261 -14.20 -5.17 -25.68
CA PHE A 261 -13.88 -4.77 -24.31
C PHE A 261 -14.70 -5.60 -23.31
N GLY A 262 -14.33 -5.50 -22.03
CA GLY A 262 -15.02 -6.24 -21.01
C GLY A 262 -14.59 -7.70 -20.93
N GLY A 263 -15.40 -8.54 -20.31
CA GLY A 263 -15.12 -9.96 -20.14
C GLY A 263 -14.85 -10.36 -18.69
N TRP A 264 -14.28 -11.52 -18.48
CA TRP A 264 -14.10 -12.07 -17.15
C TRP A 264 -12.63 -12.36 -16.82
N ALA A 265 -12.31 -12.36 -15.53
CA ALA A 265 -11.04 -12.83 -15.00
C ALA A 265 -11.25 -13.58 -13.68
N GLY A 266 -10.35 -14.52 -13.37
CA GLY A 266 -10.40 -15.29 -12.14
C GLY A 266 -9.02 -15.57 -11.57
N LYS A 267 -8.96 -15.68 -10.22
CA LYS A 267 -7.76 -16.07 -9.49
C LYS A 267 -8.06 -17.07 -8.41
N ILE A 268 -7.12 -17.95 -8.14
CA ILE A 268 -7.11 -18.85 -6.98
C ILE A 268 -5.74 -18.71 -6.31
N ARG A 269 -5.75 -18.57 -4.99
CA ARG A 269 -4.52 -18.49 -4.19
C ARG A 269 -4.56 -19.44 -3.00
N ALA A 270 -3.43 -20.07 -2.74
CA ALA A 270 -3.17 -20.83 -1.53
C ALA A 270 -2.00 -20.20 -0.79
N ASP A 271 -2.20 -19.86 0.48
CA ASP A 271 -1.15 -19.44 1.40
C ASP A 271 -0.91 -20.53 2.42
N VAL A 272 0.35 -20.85 2.72
CA VAL A 272 0.74 -21.90 3.66
C VAL A 272 1.74 -21.35 4.66
N ALA A 273 1.37 -21.32 5.95
CA ALA A 273 2.28 -21.00 7.05
C ALA A 273 2.84 -22.31 7.62
N PHE A 274 3.97 -22.79 7.12
CA PHE A 274 4.57 -24.06 7.55
C PHE A 274 5.01 -24.02 9.01
N ASN A 275 5.51 -22.90 9.46
CA ASN A 275 5.86 -22.58 10.84
C ASN A 275 6.02 -21.07 11.02
N ASP A 276 6.43 -20.61 12.20
CA ASP A 276 6.62 -19.18 12.54
C ASP A 276 7.70 -18.47 11.70
N GLN A 277 8.58 -19.24 11.05
CA GLN A 277 9.70 -18.71 10.26
C GLN A 277 9.48 -18.80 8.76
N PHE A 278 8.69 -19.76 8.27
CA PHE A 278 8.55 -20.03 6.84
C PHE A 278 7.11 -20.07 6.38
N SER A 279 6.79 -19.23 5.40
CA SER A 279 5.53 -19.21 4.68
C SER A 279 5.77 -19.19 3.17
N ALA A 280 4.80 -19.70 2.41
CA ALA A 280 4.81 -19.63 0.96
C ALA A 280 3.38 -19.45 0.43
N PHE A 281 3.28 -18.95 -0.81
CA PHE A 281 2.02 -18.84 -1.51
C PHE A 281 2.16 -19.28 -2.97
N LEU A 282 1.02 -19.63 -3.55
CA LEU A 282 0.86 -19.87 -4.99
C LEU A 282 -0.45 -19.25 -5.45
N MET A 283 -0.40 -18.42 -6.50
CA MET A 283 -1.53 -17.78 -7.13
C MET A 283 -1.59 -18.21 -8.61
N LEU A 284 -2.75 -18.66 -9.04
CA LEU A 284 -3.06 -19.01 -10.44
C LEU A 284 -4.08 -18.01 -10.95
N MET A 285 -3.88 -17.47 -12.14
CA MET A 285 -4.68 -16.42 -12.75
C MET A 285 -5.03 -16.80 -14.18
N TYR A 286 -6.26 -16.51 -14.59
CA TYR A 286 -6.73 -16.74 -15.95
C TYR A 286 -7.88 -15.79 -16.29
N GLY A 287 -7.91 -15.23 -17.49
CA GLY A 287 -8.96 -14.32 -17.91
C GLY A 287 -8.85 -13.86 -19.36
N GLU A 288 -9.93 -13.27 -19.84
CA GLU A 288 -10.00 -12.63 -21.14
C GLU A 288 -9.14 -11.37 -21.17
N ASN A 289 -8.33 -11.20 -22.21
CA ASN A 289 -7.37 -10.10 -22.32
C ASN A 289 -8.05 -8.73 -22.50
N THR A 290 -9.29 -8.71 -22.94
CA THR A 290 -10.15 -7.52 -23.05
C THR A 290 -10.67 -7.02 -21.71
N SER A 291 -10.63 -7.88 -20.69
CA SER A 291 -11.07 -7.52 -19.33
C SER A 291 -10.03 -6.64 -18.59
N GLY A 292 -10.48 -5.54 -18.02
CA GLY A 292 -9.65 -4.68 -17.16
C GLY A 292 -9.12 -5.35 -15.89
N TYR A 293 -9.61 -6.56 -15.58
CA TYR A 293 -9.13 -7.37 -14.46
C TYR A 293 -7.94 -8.27 -14.85
N THR A 294 -7.71 -8.52 -16.14
CA THR A 294 -6.62 -9.36 -16.65
C THR A 294 -5.36 -8.51 -16.87
N THR A 295 -4.80 -7.97 -15.78
CA THR A 295 -3.65 -7.04 -15.82
C THR A 295 -2.31 -7.71 -16.08
N TRP A 296 -2.28 -9.03 -16.21
CA TRP A 296 -1.12 -9.86 -16.60
C TRP A 296 -1.15 -10.24 -18.08
N ALA A 297 -2.17 -9.78 -18.83
CA ALA A 297 -2.33 -10.16 -20.22
C ALA A 297 -1.27 -9.53 -21.12
N ASN A 298 -0.82 -10.34 -22.08
CA ASN A 298 -0.03 -9.91 -23.22
C ASN A 298 -0.93 -9.63 -24.44
N ALA A 299 -0.43 -8.86 -25.39
CA ALA A 299 -1.15 -8.65 -26.65
C ALA A 299 -1.19 -9.95 -27.46
N GLY A 300 -2.33 -10.25 -28.09
CA GLY A 300 -2.43 -11.26 -29.13
C GLY A 300 -3.54 -12.27 -28.99
N ASP A 301 -3.67 -12.96 -27.88
CA ASP A 301 -4.70 -13.99 -27.70
C ASP A 301 -5.92 -13.46 -26.91
N ASP A 302 -7.04 -14.21 -27.01
CA ASP A 302 -8.29 -13.84 -26.35
C ASP A 302 -8.22 -14.03 -24.81
N GLU A 303 -7.34 -14.89 -24.31
CA GLU A 303 -7.22 -15.27 -22.91
C GLU A 303 -5.75 -15.54 -22.51
N THR A 304 -5.37 -15.20 -21.28
CA THR A 304 -4.00 -15.41 -20.77
C THR A 304 -4.01 -16.10 -19.43
N PHE A 305 -3.14 -17.12 -19.28
CA PHE A 305 -2.85 -17.79 -18.02
C PHE A 305 -1.57 -17.24 -17.40
N ALA A 306 -1.58 -17.05 -16.06
CA ALA A 306 -0.40 -16.62 -15.33
C ALA A 306 -0.29 -17.32 -13.96
N ILE A 307 0.94 -17.44 -13.47
CA ILE A 307 1.28 -18.04 -12.17
C ILE A 307 2.19 -17.07 -11.43
N VAL A 308 1.86 -16.80 -10.16
CA VAL A 308 2.74 -16.09 -9.24
C VAL A 308 2.92 -16.95 -7.99
N GLY A 309 4.15 -17.24 -7.64
CA GLY A 309 4.49 -18.01 -6.46
C GLY A 309 5.62 -17.38 -5.68
N GLY A 310 5.63 -17.54 -4.36
CA GLY A 310 6.69 -16.97 -3.55
C GLY A 310 6.70 -17.47 -2.12
N GLY A 311 7.64 -16.96 -1.36
CA GLY A 311 7.77 -17.31 0.06
C GLY A 311 8.62 -16.32 0.84
N SER A 312 8.48 -16.42 2.15
CA SER A 312 9.21 -15.61 3.12
C SER A 312 9.86 -16.51 4.17
N TYR A 313 11.12 -16.25 4.49
CA TYR A 313 11.86 -16.92 5.54
C TYR A 313 12.41 -15.90 6.55
N ALA A 314 11.83 -15.88 7.76
CA ALA A 314 12.32 -15.08 8.89
C ALA A 314 13.56 -15.77 9.50
N PHE A 315 14.74 -15.29 9.16
CA PHE A 315 16.00 -15.82 9.71
C PHE A 315 16.34 -15.22 11.08
N SER A 316 15.64 -14.17 11.50
CA SER A 316 15.71 -13.57 12.84
C SER A 316 14.45 -12.74 13.12
N ASP A 317 14.29 -12.26 14.36
CA ASP A 317 13.19 -11.35 14.75
C ASP A 317 13.21 -10.01 14.00
N LYS A 318 14.33 -9.68 13.34
CA LYS A 318 14.54 -8.41 12.62
C LYS A 318 14.73 -8.58 11.12
N GLY A 319 14.85 -9.79 10.64
CA GLY A 319 15.23 -10.01 9.26
C GLY A 319 14.50 -11.16 8.59
N SER A 320 14.06 -10.92 7.35
CA SER A 320 13.47 -11.93 6.47
C SER A 320 14.12 -11.90 5.09
N PHE A 321 14.22 -13.08 4.49
CA PHE A 321 14.46 -13.26 3.07
C PHE A 321 13.14 -13.53 2.38
N ASN A 322 12.87 -12.83 1.28
CA ASN A 322 11.65 -12.97 0.50
C ASN A 322 12.00 -13.21 -0.95
N MET A 323 11.23 -14.07 -1.62
CA MET A 323 11.39 -14.39 -3.03
C MET A 323 10.04 -14.58 -3.69
N GLN A 324 9.94 -14.13 -4.95
CA GLN A 324 8.79 -14.30 -5.83
C GLN A 324 9.27 -14.77 -7.20
N ILE A 325 8.46 -15.61 -7.84
CA ILE A 325 8.61 -16.05 -9.21
C ILE A 325 7.30 -15.84 -9.91
N ASP A 326 7.34 -15.19 -11.07
CA ASP A 326 6.22 -14.89 -11.93
C ASP A 326 6.42 -15.62 -13.26
N TRP A 327 5.35 -16.14 -13.81
CA TRP A 327 5.30 -16.72 -15.13
C TRP A 327 3.98 -16.36 -15.82
N VAL A 328 4.07 -15.94 -17.07
CA VAL A 328 2.93 -15.55 -17.90
C VAL A 328 3.05 -16.25 -19.24
N GLU A 329 1.94 -16.81 -19.72
CA GLU A 329 1.82 -17.42 -21.03
C GLU A 329 2.15 -16.41 -22.13
N GLY A 330 3.05 -16.76 -23.02
CA GLY A 330 3.62 -15.85 -24.01
C GLY A 330 2.73 -15.66 -25.24
N ASN A 331 1.46 -15.31 -25.03
CA ASN A 331 0.47 -15.10 -26.07
C ASN A 331 0.92 -14.08 -27.12
N GLY A 332 1.16 -14.55 -28.35
CA GLY A 332 1.68 -13.72 -29.44
C GLY A 332 3.20 -13.47 -29.38
N LEU A 333 3.88 -13.92 -28.34
CA LEU A 333 5.34 -13.88 -28.18
C LEU A 333 6.00 -15.19 -28.65
N PRO A 334 7.32 -15.20 -28.95
CA PRO A 334 8.06 -16.43 -29.29
C PRO A 334 8.09 -17.47 -28.17
N ASP A 335 8.21 -17.02 -26.91
CA ASP A 335 8.33 -17.84 -25.70
C ASP A 335 7.46 -17.23 -24.58
N ASP A 336 7.29 -17.99 -23.47
CA ASP A 336 6.63 -17.52 -22.25
C ASP A 336 7.50 -16.51 -21.51
N GLU A 337 6.88 -15.58 -20.80
CA GLU A 337 7.57 -14.59 -19.94
C GLU A 337 7.77 -15.16 -18.54
N TRP A 338 8.88 -14.83 -17.91
CA TRP A 338 9.08 -15.15 -16.51
C TRP A 338 9.97 -14.13 -15.79
N ALA A 339 9.78 -14.01 -14.49
CA ALA A 339 10.58 -13.13 -13.64
C ALA A 339 10.89 -13.76 -12.30
N VAL A 340 12.01 -13.34 -11.72
CA VAL A 340 12.39 -13.67 -10.35
C VAL A 340 12.78 -12.40 -9.61
N THR A 341 12.14 -12.17 -8.47
CA THR A 341 12.45 -11.05 -7.57
C THR A 341 12.82 -11.60 -6.20
N ALA A 342 13.91 -11.09 -5.59
CA ALA A 342 14.32 -11.50 -4.26
C ALA A 342 14.87 -10.33 -3.45
N ASN A 343 14.54 -10.29 -2.15
CA ASN A 343 15.03 -9.26 -1.24
C ASN A 343 15.38 -9.80 0.15
N VAL A 344 16.06 -8.97 0.91
CA VAL A 344 16.25 -9.13 2.35
C VAL A 344 15.67 -7.89 3.03
N ALA A 345 14.59 -8.03 3.80
CA ALA A 345 14.09 -6.96 4.66
C ALA A 345 14.73 -7.07 6.04
N TYR A 346 15.36 -5.98 6.50
CA TYR A 346 16.04 -5.95 7.80
C TYR A 346 15.67 -4.70 8.60
N GLU A 347 15.07 -4.89 9.78
CA GLU A 347 14.77 -3.82 10.73
C GLU A 347 16.03 -3.41 11.50
N LEU A 348 16.66 -2.31 11.08
CA LEU A 348 17.89 -1.80 11.68
C LEU A 348 17.65 -1.34 13.11
N VAL A 349 16.60 -0.54 13.31
CA VAL A 349 16.05 -0.12 14.60
C VAL A 349 14.52 -0.11 14.50
N PRO A 350 13.76 -0.15 15.63
CA PRO A 350 12.30 -0.17 15.58
C PRO A 350 11.70 0.85 14.61
N GLY A 351 10.97 0.34 13.60
CA GLY A 351 10.31 1.11 12.56
C GLY A 351 11.22 1.62 11.43
N LEU A 352 12.53 1.36 11.41
CA LEU A 352 13.42 1.66 10.27
C LEU A 352 13.89 0.37 9.61
N THR A 353 13.41 0.12 8.39
CA THR A 353 13.73 -1.07 7.60
C THR A 353 14.58 -0.71 6.39
N LEU A 354 15.59 -1.53 6.11
CA LEU A 354 16.38 -1.54 4.89
C LEU A 354 16.02 -2.78 4.09
N THR A 355 15.77 -2.61 2.78
CA THR A 355 15.39 -3.72 1.90
C THR A 355 16.16 -3.62 0.59
N PRO A 356 17.37 -4.20 0.48
CA PRO A 356 18.00 -4.47 -0.80
C PRO A 356 17.20 -5.53 -1.57
N GLU A 357 17.00 -5.31 -2.87
CA GLU A 357 16.26 -6.18 -3.79
C GLU A 357 16.98 -6.33 -5.11
N ILE A 358 16.87 -7.51 -5.71
CA ILE A 358 17.33 -7.81 -7.06
C ILE A 358 16.17 -8.44 -7.85
N GLN A 359 16.16 -8.19 -9.16
CA GLN A 359 15.14 -8.69 -10.07
C GLN A 359 15.77 -9.07 -11.41
N TYR A 360 15.26 -10.15 -12.00
CA TYR A 360 15.52 -10.57 -13.37
C TYR A 360 14.17 -10.82 -14.07
N VAL A 361 14.08 -10.40 -15.31
CA VAL A 361 12.90 -10.56 -16.18
C VAL A 361 13.36 -11.08 -17.53
N ASP A 362 12.69 -12.11 -18.04
CA ASP A 362 12.73 -12.56 -19.43
C ASP A 362 11.37 -12.26 -20.06
N TYR A 363 11.38 -11.46 -21.10
CA TYR A 363 10.17 -10.96 -21.75
C TYR A 363 9.60 -11.89 -22.84
N GLY A 364 10.13 -13.10 -23.00
CA GLY A 364 9.65 -14.08 -23.98
C GLY A 364 9.81 -13.67 -25.47
N ASN A 365 10.32 -12.49 -25.73
CA ASN A 365 10.58 -11.95 -27.07
C ASN A 365 12.04 -12.05 -27.52
N GLY A 366 12.91 -12.57 -26.64
CA GLY A 366 14.36 -12.66 -26.80
C GLY A 366 15.13 -11.56 -26.09
N ASP A 367 14.45 -10.62 -25.45
CA ASP A 367 15.02 -9.60 -24.57
C ASP A 367 14.91 -10.05 -23.11
N ASP A 368 15.87 -9.65 -22.28
CA ASP A 368 15.87 -9.86 -20.84
C ASP A 368 16.44 -8.64 -20.12
N GLY A 369 16.12 -8.50 -18.84
CA GLY A 369 16.60 -7.39 -18.03
C GLY A 369 16.99 -7.84 -16.62
N PHE A 370 18.01 -7.21 -16.08
CA PHE A 370 18.44 -7.37 -14.70
C PHE A 370 18.50 -6.00 -14.01
N GLY A 371 18.06 -5.96 -12.76
CA GLY A 371 18.16 -4.74 -11.98
C GLY A 371 18.08 -5.00 -10.49
N GLY A 372 18.21 -3.95 -9.73
CA GLY A 372 18.07 -4.02 -8.28
C GLY A 372 18.28 -2.68 -7.60
N GLY A 373 18.00 -2.65 -6.31
CA GLY A 373 18.10 -1.42 -5.57
C GLY A 373 17.97 -1.57 -4.08
N LEU A 374 17.70 -0.46 -3.44
CA LEU A 374 17.56 -0.35 -1.99
C LEU A 374 16.35 0.50 -1.65
N ARG A 375 15.47 -0.04 -0.80
CA ARG A 375 14.45 0.71 -0.09
C ARG A 375 14.89 1.00 1.34
N VAL A 376 14.74 2.24 1.76
CA VAL A 376 14.88 2.68 3.15
C VAL A 376 13.54 3.23 3.61
N GLN A 377 12.91 2.63 4.63
CA GLN A 377 11.59 3.07 5.09
C GLN A 377 11.55 3.25 6.60
N ARG A 378 11.04 4.42 7.05
CA ARG A 378 10.70 4.69 8.44
C ARG A 378 9.19 4.76 8.59
N SER A 379 8.61 3.78 9.30
CA SER A 379 7.19 3.74 9.66
C SER A 379 6.96 4.33 11.07
N PHE A 380 5.82 4.96 11.31
CA PHE A 380 5.43 5.60 12.58
C PHE A 380 3.94 5.49 12.85
#